data_b6c733ff5aa1f5ccb42363edad1f6bff
#
_entry.id   b6c733ff5aa1f5ccb42363edad1f6bff
#
_cell.length_a   1.000
_cell.length_b   1.000
_cell.length_c   1.000
_cell.angle_alpha   90.00
_cell.angle_beta   90.00
_cell.angle_gamma   90.00
#
_symmetry.space_group_name_H-M   'P 1'
#
loop_
_entity.id
_entity.type
_entity.pdbx_description
1 polymer ?
#
loop_
_entity_poly.entity_id
_entity_poly.type
_entity_poly.pdbx_seq_one_letter_code
_entity_poly.pdbx_strand_id
1 'polypeptide(L)'
;IILEIEDKLQYKRRPEVGSADALSIDEWRAISDYAIARNIKISPLVQGLGHASFVLKHEKNKHLRDDPASDWAFNPLDPETYEVQFDLYLDAMEAFPHGKYLHVGGDEVQTTGRESGKSALELNLIWLNKVTAFAAEHDRTPIFWDDMPLKQAGLMRPIYDAKMPKATV
;
A
#
# COMPACT_ATOMS: atom_id res chain seq x y z
N ILE A 1 15.72 1.41 4.91
CA ILE A 1 14.81 0.35 5.35
C ILE A 1 13.41 0.70 4.86
N ILE A 2 12.68 -0.25 4.30
CA ILE A 2 11.23 -0.18 4.11
C ILE A 2 10.59 -0.93 5.29
N LEU A 3 9.68 -0.27 5.99
CA LEU A 3 9.03 -0.81 7.17
C LEU A 3 7.52 -0.87 6.94
N GLU A 4 6.94 -2.05 6.96
CA GLU A 4 5.51 -2.27 6.92
C GLU A 4 4.89 -1.96 8.28
N ILE A 5 3.91 -1.07 8.31
CA ILE A 5 3.34 -0.54 9.55
C ILE A 5 1.87 -0.90 9.77
N GLU A 6 1.12 -1.14 8.71
CA GLU A 6 -0.32 -1.54 8.76
C GLU A 6 -1.09 -0.88 9.91
N ASP A 7 -1.59 -1.69 10.87
CA ASP A 7 -2.34 -1.22 12.04
C ASP A 7 -1.45 -0.83 13.24
N LYS A 8 -0.10 -0.79 13.08
CA LYS A 8 0.84 -0.44 14.17
C LYS A 8 1.14 1.05 14.28
N LEU A 9 0.40 1.87 13.56
CA LEU A 9 0.40 3.34 13.70
C LEU A 9 -0.96 3.80 14.26
N GLN A 10 -0.93 4.63 15.30
CA GLN A 10 -2.11 5.36 15.73
C GLN A 10 -2.40 6.49 14.75
N TYR A 11 -3.20 6.19 13.75
CA TYR A 11 -3.56 7.15 12.71
C TYR A 11 -4.41 8.30 13.27
N LYS A 12 -4.04 9.54 12.98
CA LYS A 12 -4.84 10.73 13.39
C LYS A 12 -6.07 10.90 12.53
N ARG A 13 -5.91 10.67 11.21
CA ARG A 13 -6.97 10.88 10.22
C ARG A 13 -7.96 9.74 10.19
N ARG A 14 -7.50 8.52 10.49
CA ARG A 14 -8.30 7.29 10.51
C ARG A 14 -8.05 6.51 11.81
N PRO A 15 -8.50 7.05 12.96
CA PRO A 15 -8.17 6.48 14.27
C PRO A 15 -8.71 5.06 14.48
N GLU A 16 -9.73 4.66 13.73
CA GLU A 16 -10.28 3.31 13.77
C GLU A 16 -9.32 2.23 13.28
N VAL A 17 -8.29 2.58 12.49
CA VAL A 17 -7.39 1.62 11.83
C VAL A 17 -6.29 1.13 12.76
N GLY A 18 -5.78 1.99 13.65
CA GLY A 18 -4.70 1.64 14.56
C GLY A 18 -5.13 0.60 15.60
N SER A 19 -4.29 -0.40 15.82
CA SER A 19 -4.51 -1.38 16.90
C SER A 19 -4.27 -0.77 18.29
N ALA A 20 -4.76 -1.43 19.34
CA ALA A 20 -4.65 -0.91 20.71
C ALA A 20 -3.18 -0.80 21.20
N ASP A 21 -2.27 -1.57 20.61
CA ASP A 21 -0.83 -1.57 20.89
C ASP A 21 -0.01 -0.77 19.86
N ALA A 22 -0.68 -0.02 18.97
CA ALA A 22 -0.02 0.80 17.97
C ALA A 22 0.74 1.96 18.62
N LEU A 23 1.89 2.31 18.05
CA LEU A 23 2.63 3.49 18.45
C LEU A 23 2.03 4.75 17.82
N SER A 24 2.11 5.86 18.54
CA SER A 24 1.74 7.17 18.03
C SER A 24 2.68 7.65 16.92
N ILE A 25 2.25 8.66 16.18
CA ILE A 25 3.10 9.32 15.16
C ILE A 25 4.39 9.85 15.81
N ASP A 26 4.32 10.42 17.01
CA ASP A 26 5.48 10.99 17.68
C ASP A 26 6.48 9.90 18.16
N GLU A 27 5.98 8.75 18.62
CA GLU A 27 6.84 7.63 18.98
C GLU A 27 7.55 7.03 17.75
N TRP A 28 6.84 6.87 16.62
CA TRP A 28 7.46 6.45 15.36
C TRP A 28 8.46 7.47 14.83
N ARG A 29 8.16 8.78 14.97
CA ARG A 29 9.09 9.85 14.61
C ARG A 29 10.36 9.79 15.44
N ALA A 30 10.26 9.56 16.75
CA ALA A 30 11.44 9.40 17.61
C ALA A 30 12.31 8.20 17.17
N ILE A 31 11.71 7.09 16.73
CA ILE A 31 12.43 5.96 16.14
C ILE A 31 13.09 6.36 14.82
N SER A 32 12.40 7.11 13.98
CA SER A 32 12.94 7.62 12.70
C SER A 32 14.11 8.58 12.93
N ASP A 33 14.02 9.46 13.94
CA ASP A 33 15.10 10.38 14.34
C ASP A 33 16.31 9.62 14.91
N TYR A 34 16.07 8.60 15.70
CA TYR A 34 17.13 7.74 16.20
C TYR A 34 17.86 7.01 15.07
N ALA A 35 17.12 6.54 14.06
CA ALA A 35 17.67 5.84 12.92
C ALA A 35 18.50 6.77 12.03
N ILE A 36 18.00 7.97 11.70
CA ILE A 36 18.73 8.90 10.82
C ILE A 36 20.03 9.38 11.46
N ALA A 37 20.09 9.54 12.79
CA ALA A 37 21.33 9.84 13.50
C ALA A 37 22.40 8.74 13.35
N ARG A 38 22.02 7.57 12.84
CA ARG A 38 22.89 6.41 12.54
C ARG A 38 23.01 6.13 11.05
N ASN A 39 22.69 7.11 10.21
CA ASN A 39 22.67 7.00 8.75
C ASN A 39 21.69 5.95 8.19
N ILE A 40 20.63 5.62 8.94
CA ILE A 40 19.57 4.73 8.52
C ILE A 40 18.31 5.56 8.23
N LYS A 41 17.80 5.46 7.01
CA LYS A 41 16.52 6.05 6.63
C LYS A 41 15.43 4.99 6.66
N ILE A 42 14.34 5.27 7.38
CA ILE A 42 13.15 4.42 7.39
C ILE A 42 12.11 5.07 6.49
N SER A 43 11.55 4.29 5.59
CA SER A 43 10.42 4.68 4.73
C SER A 43 9.26 3.73 4.98
N PRO A 44 8.02 4.22 5.09
CA PRO A 44 6.89 3.37 5.39
C PRO A 44 6.45 2.55 4.19
N LEU A 45 5.96 1.33 4.47
CA LEU A 45 5.08 0.56 3.62
C LEU A 45 3.70 0.54 4.28
N VAL A 46 2.71 1.02 3.55
CA VAL A 46 1.29 0.94 3.92
C VAL A 46 0.59 0.22 2.79
N GLN A 47 0.11 -0.97 3.08
CA GLN A 47 -0.55 -1.82 2.09
C GLN A 47 -1.78 -1.13 1.50
N GLY A 48 -1.96 -1.31 0.20
CA GLY A 48 -3.09 -0.77 -0.55
C GLY A 48 -3.45 -1.63 -1.74
N LEU A 49 -4.65 -1.48 -2.22
CA LEU A 49 -5.43 -2.33 -3.09
C LEU A 49 -5.71 -3.69 -2.44
N GLY A 50 -4.72 -4.57 -2.29
CA GLY A 50 -4.77 -5.82 -1.53
C GLY A 50 -4.22 -5.68 -0.12
N HIS A 51 -4.21 -6.79 0.64
CA HIS A 51 -3.78 -6.84 2.04
C HIS A 51 -4.47 -5.78 2.94
N ALA A 52 -5.67 -5.35 2.55
CA ALA A 52 -6.36 -4.20 3.14
C ALA A 52 -7.20 -4.55 4.36
N SER A 53 -7.13 -5.78 4.88
CA SER A 53 -7.96 -6.26 5.99
C SER A 53 -7.81 -5.41 7.25
N PHE A 54 -6.61 -4.83 7.50
CA PHE A 54 -6.38 -3.96 8.65
C PHE A 54 -7.26 -2.69 8.60
N VAL A 55 -7.71 -2.26 7.42
CA VAL A 55 -8.65 -1.15 7.20
C VAL A 55 -10.08 -1.63 7.01
N LEU A 56 -10.26 -2.62 6.12
CA LEU A 56 -11.59 -3.02 5.63
C LEU A 56 -12.36 -3.92 6.61
N LYS A 57 -11.72 -4.44 7.67
CA LYS A 57 -12.40 -5.14 8.77
C LYS A 57 -13.34 -4.24 9.57
N HIS A 58 -13.06 -2.93 9.60
CA HIS A 58 -13.84 -1.96 10.37
C HIS A 58 -15.16 -1.63 9.69
N GLU A 59 -16.26 -1.60 10.47
CA GLU A 59 -17.62 -1.39 9.98
C GLU A 59 -17.75 -0.14 9.09
N LYS A 60 -17.07 0.94 9.50
CA LYS A 60 -17.03 2.23 8.79
C LYS A 60 -16.50 2.12 7.36
N ASN A 61 -15.62 1.16 7.10
CA ASN A 61 -14.88 1.04 5.83
C ASN A 61 -15.37 -0.15 4.97
N LYS A 62 -16.33 -0.95 5.45
CA LYS A 62 -16.80 -2.15 4.72
C LYS A 62 -17.38 -1.85 3.34
N HIS A 63 -17.96 -0.68 3.17
CA HIS A 63 -18.53 -0.25 1.88
C HIS A 63 -17.46 -0.04 0.80
N LEU A 64 -16.18 0.07 1.18
CA LEU A 64 -15.05 0.24 0.24
C LEU A 64 -14.49 -1.09 -0.28
N ARG A 65 -14.98 -2.23 0.20
CA ARG A 65 -14.55 -3.55 -0.26
C ARG A 65 -14.87 -3.76 -1.73
N ASP A 66 -13.97 -4.36 -2.49
CA ASP A 66 -14.22 -4.80 -3.87
C ASP A 66 -15.25 -5.94 -3.89
N ASP A 67 -14.98 -7.00 -3.11
CA ASP A 67 -15.97 -8.03 -2.78
C ASP A 67 -16.58 -7.70 -1.42
N PRO A 68 -17.90 -7.43 -1.31
CA PRO A 68 -18.56 -7.12 -0.04
C PRO A 68 -18.37 -8.19 1.03
N ALA A 69 -18.15 -9.45 0.63
CA ALA A 69 -17.94 -10.58 1.54
C ALA A 69 -16.50 -10.73 2.05
N SER A 70 -15.55 -10.00 1.45
CA SER A 70 -14.12 -10.10 1.74
C SER A 70 -13.54 -8.74 2.15
N ASP A 71 -12.74 -8.70 3.19
CA ASP A 71 -11.99 -7.51 3.60
C ASP A 71 -10.57 -7.43 2.99
N TRP A 72 -10.28 -8.29 2.00
CA TRP A 72 -8.94 -8.39 1.41
C TRP A 72 -8.55 -7.20 0.53
N ALA A 73 -9.49 -6.69 -0.27
CA ALA A 73 -9.18 -5.68 -1.29
C ALA A 73 -10.16 -4.51 -1.30
N PHE A 74 -9.62 -3.32 -1.55
CA PHE A 74 -10.41 -2.14 -1.86
C PHE A 74 -11.01 -2.21 -3.27
N ASN A 75 -12.17 -1.58 -3.45
CA ASN A 75 -12.70 -1.26 -4.77
C ASN A 75 -11.92 -0.07 -5.38
N PRO A 76 -11.12 -0.27 -6.44
CA PRO A 76 -10.31 0.80 -7.02
C PRO A 76 -11.12 1.85 -7.80
N LEU A 77 -12.41 1.62 -8.01
CA LEU A 77 -13.31 2.56 -8.69
C LEU A 77 -14.04 3.49 -7.72
N ASP A 78 -14.01 3.21 -6.43
CA ASP A 78 -14.61 4.06 -5.42
C ASP A 78 -13.67 5.23 -5.06
N PRO A 79 -14.12 6.49 -5.23
CA PRO A 79 -13.30 7.66 -4.88
C PRO A 79 -12.88 7.70 -3.41
N GLU A 80 -13.74 7.26 -2.50
CA GLU A 80 -13.46 7.27 -1.05
C GLU A 80 -12.33 6.28 -0.69
N THR A 81 -12.11 5.24 -1.50
CA THR A 81 -10.93 4.36 -1.36
C THR A 81 -9.63 5.19 -1.30
N TYR A 82 -9.51 6.19 -2.17
CA TYR A 82 -8.30 7.03 -2.23
C TYR A 82 -8.24 8.03 -1.08
N GLU A 83 -9.37 8.57 -0.64
CA GLU A 83 -9.43 9.43 0.54
C GLU A 83 -8.90 8.70 1.76
N VAL A 84 -9.35 7.46 1.98
CA VAL A 84 -8.88 6.64 3.09
C VAL A 84 -7.40 6.31 2.96
N GLN A 85 -6.95 5.83 1.81
CA GLN A 85 -5.54 5.47 1.60
C GLN A 85 -4.61 6.68 1.74
N PHE A 86 -4.99 7.83 1.18
CA PHE A 86 -4.18 9.04 1.26
C PHE A 86 -4.08 9.58 2.69
N ASP A 87 -5.14 9.48 3.48
CA ASP A 87 -5.09 9.80 4.92
C ASP A 87 -4.07 8.91 5.65
N LEU A 88 -4.05 7.60 5.37
CA LEU A 88 -3.07 6.69 5.95
C LEU A 88 -1.63 7.03 5.51
N TYR A 89 -1.44 7.33 4.24
CA TYR A 89 -0.12 7.71 3.69
C TYR A 89 0.40 9.00 4.30
N LEU A 90 -0.46 10.01 4.50
CA LEU A 90 -0.08 11.28 5.14
C LEU A 90 0.41 11.06 6.58
N ASP A 91 -0.33 10.27 7.36
CA ASP A 91 0.06 9.98 8.74
C ASP A 91 1.34 9.13 8.80
N ALA A 92 1.50 8.18 7.90
CA ALA A 92 2.71 7.37 7.77
C ALA A 92 3.93 8.23 7.39
N MET A 93 3.78 9.15 6.45
CA MET A 93 4.86 10.05 6.05
C MET A 93 5.21 11.05 7.17
N GLU A 94 4.23 11.46 7.99
CA GLU A 94 4.46 12.28 9.18
C GLU A 94 5.24 11.53 10.26
N ALA A 95 4.97 10.23 10.42
CA ALA A 95 5.69 9.35 11.34
C ALA A 95 7.15 9.08 10.88
N PHE A 96 7.40 9.07 9.56
CA PHE A 96 8.71 8.79 8.98
C PHE A 96 9.22 9.95 8.09
N PRO A 97 9.53 11.12 8.68
CA PRO A 97 9.84 12.34 7.91
C PRO A 97 11.13 12.24 7.10
N HIS A 98 12.09 11.39 7.51
CA HIS A 98 13.38 11.21 6.84
C HIS A 98 13.35 10.16 5.71
N GLY A 99 12.23 9.46 5.54
CA GLY A 99 12.04 8.48 4.49
C GLY A 99 12.01 9.13 3.11
N LYS A 100 12.66 8.51 2.13
CA LYS A 100 12.61 8.96 0.73
C LYS A 100 11.46 8.33 -0.04
N TYR A 101 11.01 7.17 0.40
CA TYR A 101 10.07 6.33 -0.33
C TYR A 101 8.72 6.28 0.37
N LEU A 102 7.68 5.99 -0.40
CA LEU A 102 6.40 5.48 0.09
C LEU A 102 6.13 4.18 -0.66
N HIS A 103 6.13 3.06 0.05
CA HIS A 103 5.77 1.78 -0.54
C HIS A 103 4.26 1.58 -0.36
N VAL A 104 3.55 1.43 -1.48
CA VAL A 104 2.09 1.39 -1.52
C VAL A 104 1.51 -0.04 -1.56
N GLY A 105 2.36 -1.07 -1.55
CA GLY A 105 1.93 -2.46 -1.64
C GLY A 105 1.55 -2.88 -3.06
N GLY A 106 0.39 -3.50 -3.22
CA GLY A 106 -0.18 -3.87 -4.51
C GLY A 106 0.05 -5.33 -4.93
N ASP A 107 0.61 -6.15 -4.02
CA ASP A 107 0.84 -7.58 -4.24
C ASP A 107 -0.42 -8.43 -3.98
N GLU A 108 -0.38 -9.66 -4.49
CA GLU A 108 -1.34 -10.74 -4.23
C GLU A 108 -2.82 -10.36 -4.32
N VAL A 109 -3.18 -9.44 -5.22
CA VAL A 109 -4.54 -8.89 -5.32
C VAL A 109 -5.11 -8.99 -6.72
N GLN A 110 -6.37 -9.37 -6.82
CA GLN A 110 -7.16 -9.29 -8.03
C GLN A 110 -8.52 -8.69 -7.68
N THR A 111 -8.86 -7.59 -8.35
CA THR A 111 -10.11 -6.88 -8.14
C THR A 111 -11.03 -7.02 -9.34
N THR A 112 -12.33 -6.89 -9.13
CA THR A 112 -13.38 -6.93 -10.15
C THR A 112 -14.01 -5.56 -10.40
N GLY A 113 -13.74 -4.60 -9.50
CA GLY A 113 -14.42 -3.30 -9.50
C GLY A 113 -15.93 -3.47 -9.32
N ARG A 114 -16.34 -4.45 -8.49
CA ARG A 114 -17.73 -4.86 -8.30
C ARG A 114 -18.42 -5.18 -9.62
N GLU A 115 -17.82 -6.08 -10.38
CA GLU A 115 -18.34 -6.53 -11.68
C GLU A 115 -18.49 -5.39 -12.72
N SER A 116 -17.56 -4.43 -12.68
CA SER A 116 -17.55 -3.26 -13.58
C SER A 116 -17.34 -3.61 -15.06
N GLY A 117 -16.93 -4.84 -15.37
CA GLY A 117 -16.54 -5.27 -16.70
C GLY A 117 -15.11 -4.89 -17.08
N LYS A 118 -14.37 -4.16 -16.23
CA LYS A 118 -12.95 -3.86 -16.46
C LYS A 118 -12.09 -5.07 -16.11
N SER A 119 -10.99 -5.24 -16.84
CA SER A 119 -10.01 -6.27 -16.50
C SER A 119 -9.28 -5.95 -15.19
N ALA A 120 -8.77 -6.99 -14.53
CA ALA A 120 -7.98 -6.82 -13.31
C ALA A 120 -6.74 -5.94 -13.54
N LEU A 121 -6.13 -6.01 -14.73
CA LEU A 121 -5.01 -5.15 -15.11
C LEU A 121 -5.42 -3.68 -15.20
N GLU A 122 -6.55 -3.36 -15.86
CA GLU A 122 -7.06 -1.99 -15.93
C GLU A 122 -7.34 -1.40 -14.54
N LEU A 123 -7.96 -2.20 -13.68
CA LEU A 123 -8.27 -1.79 -12.30
C LEU A 123 -7.00 -1.54 -11.49
N ASN A 124 -6.01 -2.41 -11.62
CA ASN A 124 -4.71 -2.26 -10.96
C ASN A 124 -3.98 -0.99 -11.44
N LEU A 125 -3.97 -0.74 -12.75
CA LEU A 125 -3.33 0.44 -13.32
C LEU A 125 -4.05 1.75 -12.94
N ILE A 126 -5.38 1.73 -12.84
CA ILE A 126 -6.15 2.88 -12.32
C ILE A 126 -5.70 3.22 -10.90
N TRP A 127 -5.60 2.21 -10.04
CA TRP A 127 -5.15 2.39 -8.68
C TRP A 127 -3.69 2.86 -8.60
N LEU A 128 -2.77 2.14 -9.26
CA LEU A 128 -1.34 2.48 -9.27
C LEU A 128 -1.08 3.91 -9.71
N ASN A 129 -1.71 4.35 -10.79
CA ASN A 129 -1.53 5.72 -11.28
C ASN A 129 -1.91 6.78 -10.24
N LYS A 130 -2.99 6.56 -9.49
CA LYS A 130 -3.43 7.51 -8.46
C LYS A 130 -2.51 7.52 -7.24
N VAL A 131 -2.15 6.36 -6.71
CA VAL A 131 -1.33 6.29 -5.49
C VAL A 131 0.12 6.70 -5.74
N THR A 132 0.67 6.41 -6.92
CA THR A 132 2.03 6.84 -7.29
C THR A 132 2.11 8.33 -7.58
N ALA A 133 1.09 8.91 -8.22
CA ALA A 133 0.98 10.36 -8.39
C ALA A 133 0.93 11.07 -7.03
N PHE A 134 0.08 10.60 -6.13
CA PHE A 134 -0.02 11.14 -4.77
C PHE A 134 1.33 11.10 -4.03
N ALA A 135 2.05 9.98 -4.08
CA ALA A 135 3.37 9.88 -3.46
C ALA A 135 4.35 10.92 -4.03
N ALA A 136 4.36 11.08 -5.37
CA ALA A 136 5.22 12.06 -6.06
C ALA A 136 4.88 13.52 -5.69
N GLU A 137 3.59 13.85 -5.57
CA GLU A 137 3.10 15.16 -5.13
C GLU A 137 3.54 15.51 -3.70
N HIS A 138 3.88 14.50 -2.89
CA HIS A 138 4.37 14.65 -1.53
C HIS A 138 5.89 14.41 -1.39
N ASP A 139 6.65 14.59 -2.46
CA ASP A 139 8.10 14.44 -2.49
C ASP A 139 8.60 13.04 -2.08
N ARG A 140 7.78 12.00 -2.31
CA ARG A 140 8.14 10.60 -2.08
C ARG A 140 8.30 9.85 -3.39
N THR A 141 9.35 9.07 -3.51
CA THR A 141 9.47 8.11 -4.61
C THR A 141 8.58 6.92 -4.30
N PRO A 142 7.56 6.64 -5.14
CA PRO A 142 6.69 5.48 -4.92
C PRO A 142 7.43 4.17 -5.17
N ILE A 143 7.12 3.17 -4.34
CA ILE A 143 7.50 1.76 -4.54
C ILE A 143 6.23 0.93 -4.50
N PHE A 144 6.14 -0.09 -5.34
CA PHE A 144 5.05 -1.04 -5.35
C PHE A 144 5.55 -2.43 -5.76
N TRP A 145 4.77 -3.46 -5.46
CA TRP A 145 5.01 -4.80 -5.96
C TRP A 145 4.51 -4.91 -7.41
N ASP A 146 5.37 -5.38 -8.30
CA ASP A 146 5.08 -5.46 -9.73
C ASP A 146 4.55 -6.84 -10.18
N ASP A 147 4.43 -7.80 -9.27
CA ASP A 147 3.98 -9.17 -9.56
C ASP A 147 2.58 -9.21 -10.20
N MET A 148 1.63 -8.44 -9.65
CA MET A 148 0.24 -8.48 -10.14
C MET A 148 0.07 -7.82 -11.51
N PRO A 149 0.52 -6.59 -11.76
CA PRO A 149 0.41 -6.02 -13.11
C PRO A 149 1.17 -6.85 -14.16
N LEU A 150 2.34 -7.40 -13.85
CA LEU A 150 3.08 -8.26 -14.77
C LEU A 150 2.36 -9.59 -15.02
N LYS A 151 1.82 -10.21 -13.98
CA LYS A 151 1.02 -11.45 -14.09
C LYS A 151 -0.24 -11.23 -14.92
N GLN A 152 -0.98 -10.16 -14.62
CA GLN A 152 -2.23 -9.81 -15.30
C GLN A 152 -2.01 -9.42 -16.77
N ALA A 153 -0.85 -8.84 -17.10
CA ALA A 153 -0.42 -8.55 -18.46
C ALA A 153 0.17 -9.76 -19.19
N GLY A 154 0.30 -10.94 -18.53
CA GLY A 154 0.93 -12.13 -19.11
C GLY A 154 2.45 -12.04 -19.31
N LEU A 155 3.11 -11.10 -18.61
CA LEU A 155 4.54 -10.83 -18.80
C LEU A 155 5.46 -11.53 -17.79
N MET A 156 4.92 -12.08 -16.70
CA MET A 156 5.73 -12.73 -15.65
C MET A 156 6.56 -13.89 -16.20
N ARG A 157 5.93 -14.82 -16.91
CA ARG A 157 6.58 -16.02 -17.40
C ARG A 157 7.70 -15.73 -18.41
N PRO A 158 7.49 -14.88 -19.45
CA PRO A 158 8.57 -14.55 -20.38
C PRO A 158 9.76 -13.86 -19.71
N ILE A 159 9.51 -12.97 -18.75
CA ILE A 159 10.58 -12.27 -18.01
C ILE A 159 11.36 -13.26 -17.14
N TYR A 160 10.66 -14.13 -16.44
CA TYR A 160 11.26 -15.15 -15.58
C TYR A 160 12.10 -16.13 -16.40
N ASP A 161 11.55 -16.68 -17.48
CA ASP A 161 12.23 -17.62 -18.37
C ASP A 161 13.47 -17.01 -19.07
N ALA A 162 13.45 -15.70 -19.33
CA ALA A 162 14.56 -14.99 -20.00
C ALA A 162 15.71 -14.58 -19.08
N LYS A 163 15.43 -14.29 -17.80
CA LYS A 163 16.40 -13.71 -16.86
C LYS A 163 16.96 -14.67 -15.82
N MET A 164 16.28 -15.77 -15.55
CA MET A 164 16.81 -16.75 -14.59
C MET A 164 17.87 -17.61 -15.29
N PRO A 165 19.13 -17.53 -14.91
CA PRO A 165 20.10 -18.52 -15.34
C PRO A 165 19.58 -19.89 -14.88
N LYS A 166 19.50 -20.84 -15.79
CA LYS A 166 19.21 -22.23 -15.43
C LYS A 166 20.20 -22.60 -14.33
N ALA A 167 19.72 -22.81 -13.12
CA ALA A 167 20.55 -23.31 -12.06
C ALA A 167 21.18 -24.62 -12.56
N THR A 168 22.47 -24.58 -12.83
CA THR A 168 23.23 -25.79 -13.06
C THR A 168 23.38 -26.43 -11.69
N VAL A 169 22.56 -27.43 -11.44
CA VAL A 169 22.74 -28.29 -10.26
C VAL A 169 24.02 -29.11 -10.47
#